data_86d7f0eae801d2f02983bfae4b01f242
#
_entry.id   86d7f0eae801d2f02983bfae4b01f242
#
_cell.length_a   1.000
_cell.length_b   1.000
_cell.length_c   1.000
_cell.angle_alpha   90.00
_cell.angle_beta   90.00
_cell.angle_gamma   90.00
#
_symmetry.space_group_name_H-M   'P 1'
#
loop_
_entity.id
_entity.type
_entity.pdbx_description
1 polymer ?
#
loop_
_entity_poly.entity_id
_entity_poly.type
_entity_poly.pdbx_seq_one_letter_code
_entity_poly.pdbx_strand_id
1 'polypeptide(L)'
;MKLTFILPLLALTLVARAEEPKPLRAGIIGLDTSHVLAFTQSLNKGPKNPADADKVAGVKVVAAYPQGSRDIEGSTKRVPEYTEKVKALGVEIADSVEDLVQRVDVIFLESNDGRIHLEQLRPVLAAGKPVFIDKPIAGSLADAIRILDAAKQAKVPLFCSSSLRFGKTTQAVRNGSIGKVKSAETFSPASLEPTHVDLYWYGVHGCESLFTVMGTGCQSVKRGTTTDGKIEVTGQWAGGRTGIFREENGQDRKGYGGKAIGETGEAPVGGYDGYDVLLFEIIKMFRTGVVPVSAEETLELYAFMEAADESKRRGGAEVTLQEVLAKARAEIAARP
;
A
#
# COMPACT_ATOMS: atom_id res chain seq x y z
N MET A 1 -29.41 -68.68 30.15
CA MET A 1 -28.60 -68.04 29.11
C MET A 1 -29.30 -66.71 28.72
N LYS A 2 -28.78 -65.58 29.17
CA LYS A 2 -29.31 -64.25 28.81
C LYS A 2 -28.41 -63.70 27.70
N LEU A 3 -28.99 -63.55 26.48
CA LEU A 3 -28.32 -62.92 25.32
C LEU A 3 -28.42 -61.40 25.49
N THR A 4 -27.31 -60.71 25.65
CA THR A 4 -27.22 -59.25 25.67
C THR A 4 -26.92 -58.80 24.25
N PHE A 5 -27.86 -58.12 23.60
CA PHE A 5 -27.67 -57.46 22.32
C PHE A 5 -27.00 -56.10 22.55
N ILE A 6 -25.78 -55.94 22.03
CA ILE A 6 -25.06 -54.66 21.98
C ILE A 6 -25.36 -54.02 20.62
N LEU A 7 -26.14 -52.93 20.62
CA LEU A 7 -26.35 -52.09 19.45
C LEU A 7 -25.11 -51.17 19.23
N PRO A 8 -24.54 -51.13 18.03
CA PRO A 8 -23.47 -50.18 17.75
C PRO A 8 -24.08 -48.79 17.54
N LEU A 9 -23.61 -47.83 18.35
CA LEU A 9 -23.93 -46.42 18.22
C LEU A 9 -23.13 -45.84 17.05
N LEU A 10 -23.80 -45.61 15.92
CA LEU A 10 -23.21 -44.98 14.73
C LEU A 10 -23.07 -43.45 15.02
N ALA A 11 -21.90 -42.98 15.38
CA ALA A 11 -21.60 -41.55 15.52
C ALA A 11 -21.55 -40.91 14.14
N LEU A 12 -22.59 -40.17 13.79
CA LEU A 12 -22.61 -39.32 12.60
C LEU A 12 -21.74 -38.10 12.87
N THR A 13 -20.50 -38.11 12.35
CA THR A 13 -19.68 -36.90 12.33
C THR A 13 -20.22 -35.93 11.30
N LEU A 14 -20.90 -34.87 11.78
CA LEU A 14 -21.22 -33.71 10.95
C LEU A 14 -19.88 -33.03 10.58
N VAL A 15 -19.42 -33.27 9.36
CA VAL A 15 -18.36 -32.42 8.75
C VAL A 15 -19.02 -31.10 8.43
N ALA A 16 -18.77 -30.09 9.26
CA ALA A 16 -19.16 -28.72 8.96
C ALA A 16 -18.46 -28.31 7.64
N ARG A 17 -19.22 -28.24 6.57
CA ARG A 17 -18.76 -27.71 5.29
C ARG A 17 -18.46 -26.23 5.55
N ALA A 18 -17.19 -25.83 5.41
CA ALA A 18 -16.81 -24.41 5.46
C ALA A 18 -17.69 -23.68 4.41
N GLU A 19 -18.44 -22.70 4.83
CA GLU A 19 -19.22 -21.86 3.93
C GLU A 19 -18.26 -21.23 2.92
N GLU A 20 -18.54 -21.39 1.62
CA GLU A 20 -17.76 -20.71 0.59
C GLU A 20 -17.81 -19.20 0.83
N PRO A 21 -16.65 -18.50 0.79
CA PRO A 21 -16.61 -17.08 1.05
C PRO A 21 -17.54 -16.33 0.10
N LYS A 22 -18.37 -15.44 0.63
CA LYS A 22 -19.30 -14.61 -0.15
C LYS A 22 -18.54 -13.92 -1.30
N PRO A 23 -19.01 -14.03 -2.54
CA PRO A 23 -18.41 -13.33 -3.66
C PRO A 23 -18.39 -11.81 -3.41
N LEU A 24 -17.26 -11.15 -3.69
CA LEU A 24 -17.07 -9.71 -3.54
C LEU A 24 -16.98 -9.06 -4.93
N ARG A 25 -17.80 -8.05 -5.14
CA ARG A 25 -17.74 -7.18 -6.32
C ARG A 25 -16.78 -6.04 -6.00
N ALA A 26 -15.68 -5.97 -6.72
CA ALA A 26 -14.68 -4.90 -6.57
C ALA A 26 -14.88 -3.80 -7.60
N GLY A 27 -14.68 -2.55 -7.18
CA GLY A 27 -14.66 -1.37 -8.03
C GLY A 27 -13.29 -0.73 -8.06
N ILE A 28 -12.91 -0.12 -9.19
CA ILE A 28 -11.67 0.64 -9.33
C ILE A 28 -11.99 2.11 -9.58
N ILE A 29 -11.35 3.00 -8.82
CA ILE A 29 -11.34 4.44 -9.07
C ILE A 29 -9.95 4.83 -9.57
N GLY A 30 -9.87 5.44 -10.75
CA GLY A 30 -8.61 5.77 -11.40
C GLY A 30 -8.12 4.64 -12.32
N LEU A 31 -7.77 4.98 -13.57
CA LEU A 31 -7.32 4.00 -14.56
C LEU A 31 -5.97 4.42 -15.18
N ASP A 32 -5.00 4.80 -14.35
CA ASP A 32 -3.72 5.36 -14.80
C ASP A 32 -2.48 4.75 -14.15
N THR A 33 -2.63 3.71 -13.30
CA THR A 33 -1.50 2.92 -12.78
C THR A 33 -1.44 1.52 -13.40
N SER A 34 -0.25 0.91 -13.41
CA SER A 34 -0.09 -0.47 -13.90
C SER A 34 -0.79 -1.50 -12.99
N HIS A 35 -1.10 -1.15 -11.74
CA HIS A 35 -1.83 -2.00 -10.81
C HIS A 35 -3.24 -2.30 -11.28
N VAL A 36 -3.93 -1.31 -11.89
CA VAL A 36 -5.27 -1.48 -12.50
C VAL A 36 -5.35 -2.73 -13.36
N LEU A 37 -4.44 -2.83 -14.33
CA LEU A 37 -4.43 -3.96 -15.26
C LEU A 37 -3.99 -5.26 -14.58
N ALA A 38 -2.96 -5.19 -13.73
CA ALA A 38 -2.43 -6.36 -13.04
C ALA A 38 -3.47 -6.97 -12.09
N PHE A 39 -4.10 -6.16 -11.24
CA PHE A 39 -5.12 -6.64 -10.31
C PHE A 39 -6.38 -7.11 -11.02
N THR A 40 -6.87 -6.37 -12.01
CA THR A 40 -8.02 -6.80 -12.80
C THR A 40 -7.75 -8.14 -13.50
N GLN A 41 -6.55 -8.33 -14.08
CA GLN A 41 -6.17 -9.59 -14.70
C GLN A 41 -6.15 -10.73 -13.69
N SER A 42 -5.50 -10.53 -12.52
CA SER A 42 -5.41 -11.57 -11.50
C SER A 42 -6.79 -11.95 -10.93
N LEU A 43 -7.69 -10.97 -10.74
CA LEU A 43 -9.03 -11.19 -10.18
C LEU A 43 -10.02 -11.76 -11.20
N ASN A 44 -9.98 -11.32 -12.46
CA ASN A 44 -10.97 -11.70 -13.46
C ASN A 44 -10.57 -12.91 -14.30
N LYS A 45 -9.26 -13.21 -14.40
CA LYS A 45 -8.72 -14.31 -15.22
C LYS A 45 -7.90 -15.33 -14.42
N GLY A 46 -7.49 -14.98 -13.20
CA GLY A 46 -6.66 -15.76 -12.30
C GLY A 46 -5.26 -15.18 -12.10
N PRO A 47 -4.63 -15.46 -10.95
CA PRO A 47 -3.32 -14.96 -10.61
C PRO A 47 -2.24 -15.56 -11.51
N LYS A 48 -1.07 -14.89 -11.56
CA LYS A 48 0.07 -15.33 -12.37
C LYS A 48 0.54 -16.73 -12.00
N ASN A 49 0.53 -17.08 -10.71
CA ASN A 49 0.79 -18.42 -10.23
C ASN A 49 -0.53 -19.14 -9.94
N PRO A 50 -0.91 -20.19 -10.69
CA PRO A 50 -2.17 -20.93 -10.47
C PRO A 50 -2.32 -21.52 -9.06
N ALA A 51 -1.22 -21.80 -8.36
CA ALA A 51 -1.26 -22.28 -6.98
C ALA A 51 -1.82 -21.25 -5.97
N ASP A 52 -1.91 -19.99 -6.36
CA ASP A 52 -2.47 -18.90 -5.55
C ASP A 52 -3.94 -18.59 -5.87
N ALA A 53 -4.60 -19.41 -6.71
CA ALA A 53 -5.99 -19.18 -7.16
C ALA A 53 -6.96 -19.01 -5.99
N ASP A 54 -6.82 -19.77 -4.91
CA ASP A 54 -7.68 -19.69 -3.72
C ASP A 54 -7.56 -18.33 -2.99
N LYS A 55 -6.42 -17.65 -3.11
CA LYS A 55 -6.19 -16.34 -2.47
C LYS A 55 -7.04 -15.24 -3.09
N VAL A 56 -7.40 -15.39 -4.37
CA VAL A 56 -8.20 -14.43 -5.14
C VAL A 56 -9.62 -14.92 -5.46
N ALA A 57 -9.93 -16.18 -5.14
CA ALA A 57 -11.21 -16.82 -5.48
C ALA A 57 -12.43 -16.00 -5.00
N GLY A 58 -13.47 -15.89 -5.81
CA GLY A 58 -14.72 -15.19 -5.43
C GLY A 58 -14.62 -13.66 -5.37
N VAL A 59 -13.51 -13.03 -5.79
CA VAL A 59 -13.41 -11.58 -5.95
C VAL A 59 -13.30 -11.25 -7.43
N LYS A 60 -14.08 -10.28 -7.90
CA LYS A 60 -14.03 -9.82 -9.30
C LYS A 60 -14.12 -8.30 -9.37
N VAL A 61 -13.32 -7.70 -10.21
CA VAL A 61 -13.51 -6.31 -10.63
C VAL A 61 -14.67 -6.28 -11.61
N VAL A 62 -15.75 -5.61 -11.24
CA VAL A 62 -16.98 -5.56 -12.04
C VAL A 62 -17.25 -4.18 -12.63
N ALA A 63 -16.75 -3.11 -12.01
CA ALA A 63 -16.94 -1.75 -12.48
C ALA A 63 -15.70 -0.89 -12.21
N ALA A 64 -15.50 0.17 -13.00
CA ALA A 64 -14.42 1.13 -12.82
C ALA A 64 -14.85 2.55 -13.22
N TYR A 65 -14.31 3.56 -12.53
CA TYR A 65 -14.45 4.96 -12.88
C TYR A 65 -13.13 5.51 -13.45
N PRO A 66 -13.09 5.96 -14.72
CA PRO A 66 -11.86 6.27 -15.45
C PRO A 66 -11.36 7.69 -15.16
N GLN A 67 -11.15 8.02 -13.89
CA GLN A 67 -10.55 9.28 -13.50
C GLN A 67 -9.02 9.17 -13.46
N GLY A 68 -8.33 10.26 -13.83
CA GLY A 68 -6.89 10.43 -13.71
C GLY A 68 -6.56 11.91 -13.55
N SER A 69 -5.28 12.24 -13.46
CA SER A 69 -4.81 13.61 -13.40
C SER A 69 -4.91 14.28 -14.77
N ARG A 70 -5.19 15.58 -14.79
CA ARG A 70 -5.28 16.38 -16.01
C ARG A 70 -3.94 17.02 -16.41
N ASP A 71 -3.04 17.19 -15.46
CA ASP A 71 -1.76 17.89 -15.59
C ASP A 71 -0.54 16.96 -15.49
N ILE A 72 -0.77 15.64 -15.35
CA ILE A 72 0.29 14.61 -15.40
C ILE A 72 0.18 13.85 -16.72
N GLU A 73 1.14 14.05 -17.61
CA GLU A 73 1.14 13.49 -18.96
C GLU A 73 0.96 11.95 -18.98
N GLY A 74 1.61 11.23 -18.05
CA GLY A 74 1.47 9.77 -17.94
C GLY A 74 0.05 9.34 -17.63
N SER A 75 -0.69 10.11 -16.84
CA SER A 75 -2.09 9.86 -16.51
C SER A 75 -3.00 10.10 -17.73
N THR A 76 -2.86 11.26 -18.37
CA THR A 76 -3.72 11.61 -19.54
C THR A 76 -3.60 10.61 -20.70
N LYS A 77 -2.41 10.01 -20.88
CA LYS A 77 -2.18 8.97 -21.91
C LYS A 77 -2.77 7.62 -21.50
N ARG A 78 -2.64 7.23 -20.23
CA ARG A 78 -3.04 5.90 -19.74
C ARG A 78 -4.54 5.74 -19.58
N VAL A 79 -5.25 6.76 -19.09
CA VAL A 79 -6.69 6.64 -18.80
C VAL A 79 -7.50 6.13 -20.00
N PRO A 80 -7.41 6.69 -21.23
CA PRO A 80 -8.13 6.15 -22.37
C PRO A 80 -7.73 4.72 -22.72
N GLU A 81 -6.44 4.44 -22.73
CA GLU A 81 -5.90 3.11 -23.06
C GLU A 81 -6.35 2.04 -22.06
N TYR A 82 -6.24 2.34 -20.76
CA TYR A 82 -6.57 1.38 -19.71
C TYR A 82 -8.07 1.17 -19.57
N THR A 83 -8.87 2.20 -19.88
CA THR A 83 -10.33 2.07 -19.97
C THR A 83 -10.72 0.99 -20.97
N GLU A 84 -10.16 1.00 -22.16
CA GLU A 84 -10.47 -0.05 -23.16
C GLU A 84 -9.94 -1.44 -22.74
N LYS A 85 -8.77 -1.49 -22.10
CA LYS A 85 -8.22 -2.75 -21.61
C LYS A 85 -9.05 -3.37 -20.49
N VAL A 86 -9.56 -2.58 -19.53
CA VAL A 86 -10.41 -3.13 -18.46
C VAL A 86 -11.78 -3.54 -18.97
N LYS A 87 -12.36 -2.81 -19.95
CA LYS A 87 -13.57 -3.25 -20.66
C LYS A 87 -13.40 -4.63 -21.31
N ALA A 88 -12.25 -4.88 -21.95
CA ALA A 88 -11.92 -6.16 -22.53
C ALA A 88 -11.78 -7.30 -21.49
N LEU A 89 -11.55 -6.95 -20.21
CA LEU A 89 -11.56 -7.88 -19.09
C LEU A 89 -12.94 -8.06 -18.44
N GLY A 90 -13.99 -7.46 -19.03
CA GLY A 90 -15.39 -7.57 -18.57
C GLY A 90 -15.78 -6.57 -17.47
N VAL A 91 -15.06 -5.44 -17.37
CA VAL A 91 -15.34 -4.39 -16.38
C VAL A 91 -16.26 -3.32 -17.01
N GLU A 92 -17.35 -2.98 -16.34
CA GLU A 92 -18.24 -1.89 -16.73
C GLU A 92 -17.63 -0.52 -16.34
N ILE A 93 -17.92 0.51 -17.12
CA ILE A 93 -17.48 1.87 -16.80
C ILE A 93 -18.63 2.61 -16.11
N ALA A 94 -18.32 3.14 -14.93
CA ALA A 94 -19.24 3.95 -14.15
C ALA A 94 -19.16 5.43 -14.57
N ASP A 95 -20.27 6.15 -14.42
CA ASP A 95 -20.36 7.57 -14.79
C ASP A 95 -19.76 8.51 -13.71
N SER A 96 -19.68 8.05 -12.47
CA SER A 96 -19.10 8.78 -11.34
C SER A 96 -18.64 7.82 -10.23
N VAL A 97 -17.94 8.35 -9.21
CA VAL A 97 -17.57 7.58 -8.01
C VAL A 97 -18.83 7.20 -7.23
N GLU A 98 -19.84 8.08 -7.16
CA GLU A 98 -21.12 7.83 -6.51
C GLU A 98 -21.90 6.69 -7.17
N ASP A 99 -21.87 6.62 -8.50
CA ASP A 99 -22.46 5.51 -9.25
C ASP A 99 -21.68 4.20 -8.99
N LEU A 100 -20.34 4.26 -9.04
CA LEU A 100 -19.49 3.11 -8.79
C LEU A 100 -19.78 2.46 -7.43
N VAL A 101 -19.83 3.24 -6.34
CA VAL A 101 -20.00 2.69 -4.97
C VAL A 101 -21.34 1.98 -4.76
N GLN A 102 -22.37 2.25 -5.58
CA GLN A 102 -23.64 1.53 -5.55
C GLN A 102 -23.56 0.14 -6.19
N ARG A 103 -22.61 -0.08 -7.09
CA ARG A 103 -22.47 -1.32 -7.87
C ARG A 103 -21.56 -2.36 -7.19
N VAL A 104 -20.76 -1.96 -6.19
CA VAL A 104 -19.64 -2.77 -5.68
C VAL A 104 -19.66 -2.90 -4.15
N ASP A 105 -18.90 -3.86 -3.64
CA ASP A 105 -18.80 -4.15 -2.22
C ASP A 105 -17.50 -3.59 -1.62
N VAL A 106 -16.43 -3.50 -2.41
CA VAL A 106 -15.08 -3.05 -2.02
C VAL A 106 -14.44 -2.19 -3.11
N ILE A 107 -13.49 -1.33 -2.74
CA ILE A 107 -12.88 -0.34 -3.63
C ILE A 107 -11.35 -0.48 -3.69
N PHE A 108 -10.82 -0.45 -4.90
CA PHE A 108 -9.44 -0.12 -5.21
C PHE A 108 -9.39 1.33 -5.70
N LEU A 109 -8.78 2.24 -4.94
CA LEU A 109 -8.54 3.62 -5.34
C LEU A 109 -7.13 3.68 -5.91
N GLU A 110 -7.01 3.70 -7.23
CA GLU A 110 -5.76 3.50 -7.98
C GLU A 110 -5.39 4.70 -8.87
N SER A 111 -5.97 5.86 -8.64
CA SER A 111 -5.48 7.09 -9.28
C SER A 111 -4.01 7.30 -8.93
N ASN A 112 -3.17 7.58 -9.92
CA ASN A 112 -1.74 7.78 -9.71
C ASN A 112 -1.41 9.08 -8.97
N ASP A 113 -2.32 10.06 -9.03
CA ASP A 113 -2.20 11.38 -8.44
C ASP A 113 -2.80 11.41 -7.02
N GLY A 114 -1.95 11.40 -6.01
CA GLY A 114 -2.38 11.46 -4.61
C GLY A 114 -3.15 12.72 -4.21
N ARG A 115 -3.08 13.80 -5.01
CA ARG A 115 -3.78 15.08 -4.71
C ARG A 115 -5.29 14.96 -4.76
N ILE A 116 -5.82 14.01 -5.53
CA ILE A 116 -7.27 13.83 -5.72
C ILE A 116 -7.87 12.73 -4.83
N HIS A 117 -7.06 11.95 -4.12
CA HIS A 117 -7.52 10.80 -3.34
C HIS A 117 -8.51 11.18 -2.24
N LEU A 118 -8.31 12.30 -1.54
CA LEU A 118 -9.24 12.75 -0.50
C LEU A 118 -10.65 13.04 -1.06
N GLU A 119 -10.73 13.65 -2.24
CA GLU A 119 -12.00 13.93 -2.92
C GLU A 119 -12.69 12.63 -3.34
N GLN A 120 -11.95 11.76 -4.01
CA GLN A 120 -12.46 10.45 -4.48
C GLN A 120 -12.88 9.54 -3.33
N LEU A 121 -12.23 9.66 -2.18
CA LEU A 121 -12.50 8.83 -1.00
C LEU A 121 -13.82 9.19 -0.30
N ARG A 122 -14.27 10.45 -0.36
CA ARG A 122 -15.48 10.90 0.36
C ARG A 122 -16.73 10.05 0.08
N PRO A 123 -17.15 9.81 -1.18
CA PRO A 123 -18.31 8.96 -1.45
C PRO A 123 -18.07 7.50 -1.06
N VAL A 124 -16.83 7.00 -1.11
CA VAL A 124 -16.47 5.66 -0.68
C VAL A 124 -16.71 5.48 0.83
N LEU A 125 -16.23 6.43 1.64
CA LEU A 125 -16.43 6.44 3.09
C LEU A 125 -17.91 6.61 3.46
N ALA A 126 -18.63 7.48 2.77
CA ALA A 126 -20.07 7.68 2.98
C ALA A 126 -20.86 6.41 2.69
N ALA A 127 -20.45 5.60 1.72
CA ALA A 127 -21.02 4.29 1.40
C ALA A 127 -20.51 3.15 2.31
N GLY A 128 -19.58 3.42 3.24
CA GLY A 128 -19.04 2.42 4.17
C GLY A 128 -18.25 1.31 3.50
N LYS A 129 -17.65 1.56 2.33
CA LYS A 129 -16.95 0.52 1.55
C LYS A 129 -15.48 0.38 1.99
N PRO A 130 -15.01 -0.84 2.35
CA PRO A 130 -13.60 -1.09 2.53
C PRO A 130 -12.79 -0.66 1.31
N VAL A 131 -11.63 -0.02 1.54
CA VAL A 131 -10.86 0.58 0.45
C VAL A 131 -9.35 0.35 0.61
N PHE A 132 -8.72 -0.04 -0.49
CA PHE A 132 -7.28 0.04 -0.69
C PHE A 132 -6.98 1.32 -1.48
N ILE A 133 -6.00 2.10 -1.02
CA ILE A 133 -5.48 3.25 -1.76
C ILE A 133 -4.09 2.90 -2.29
N ASP A 134 -3.90 3.01 -3.60
CA ASP A 134 -2.56 2.87 -4.19
C ASP A 134 -1.65 4.03 -3.75
N LYS A 135 -0.36 3.80 -3.76
CA LYS A 135 0.64 4.83 -3.45
C LYS A 135 0.70 5.90 -4.57
N PRO A 136 0.95 7.17 -4.22
CA PRO A 136 1.03 7.70 -2.86
C PRO A 136 -0.37 7.85 -2.23
N ILE A 137 -0.50 7.72 -0.90
CA ILE A 137 -1.81 7.90 -0.23
C ILE A 137 -2.40 9.29 -0.48
N ALA A 138 -1.55 10.30 -0.63
CA ALA A 138 -1.93 11.71 -0.83
C ALA A 138 -0.81 12.49 -1.52
N GLY A 139 -1.12 13.72 -1.97
CA GLY A 139 -0.13 14.65 -2.50
C GLY A 139 0.61 15.46 -1.43
N SER A 140 0.11 15.47 -0.17
CA SER A 140 0.71 16.19 0.97
C SER A 140 0.55 15.40 2.27
N LEU A 141 1.39 15.71 3.28
CA LEU A 141 1.25 15.12 4.61
C LEU A 141 -0.07 15.53 5.29
N ALA A 142 -0.54 16.75 5.05
CA ALA A 142 -1.82 17.23 5.57
C ALA A 142 -2.98 16.41 5.03
N ASP A 143 -3.00 16.10 3.74
CA ASP A 143 -4.05 15.28 3.14
C ASP A 143 -3.93 13.81 3.53
N ALA A 144 -2.72 13.28 3.72
CA ALA A 144 -2.53 11.95 4.29
C ALA A 144 -3.17 11.83 5.69
N ILE A 145 -2.98 12.83 6.56
CA ILE A 145 -3.64 12.90 7.87
C ILE A 145 -5.17 12.95 7.70
N ARG A 146 -5.69 13.82 6.82
CA ARG A 146 -7.15 13.94 6.57
C ARG A 146 -7.76 12.61 6.09
N ILE A 147 -7.09 11.91 5.19
CA ILE A 147 -7.54 10.60 4.68
C ILE A 147 -7.62 9.57 5.81
N LEU A 148 -6.56 9.44 6.60
CA LEU A 148 -6.51 8.47 7.69
C LEU A 148 -7.53 8.79 8.81
N ASP A 149 -7.67 10.08 9.16
CA ASP A 149 -8.65 10.52 10.14
C ASP A 149 -10.09 10.33 9.65
N ALA A 150 -10.38 10.62 8.38
CA ALA A 150 -11.70 10.41 7.77
C ALA A 150 -12.09 8.92 7.75
N ALA A 151 -11.16 8.03 7.37
CA ALA A 151 -11.41 6.59 7.39
C ALA A 151 -11.66 6.07 8.82
N LYS A 152 -10.89 6.56 9.80
CA LYS A 152 -11.08 6.25 11.22
C LYS A 152 -12.45 6.70 11.73
N GLN A 153 -12.87 7.93 11.40
CA GLN A 153 -14.19 8.46 11.78
C GLN A 153 -15.34 7.68 11.13
N ALA A 154 -15.20 7.32 9.87
CA ALA A 154 -16.16 6.49 9.14
C ALA A 154 -16.14 5.02 9.58
N LYS A 155 -15.15 4.58 10.35
CA LYS A 155 -14.92 3.18 10.75
C LYS A 155 -14.79 2.25 9.53
N VAL A 156 -14.22 2.73 8.46
CA VAL A 156 -14.00 1.99 7.21
C VAL A 156 -12.59 1.42 7.21
N PRO A 157 -12.41 0.11 6.98
CA PRO A 157 -11.09 -0.47 6.77
C PRO A 157 -10.39 0.16 5.57
N LEU A 158 -9.22 0.76 5.81
CA LEU A 158 -8.42 1.43 4.80
C LEU A 158 -6.93 1.15 5.06
N PHE A 159 -6.16 0.84 4.01
CA PHE A 159 -4.71 0.96 4.03
C PHE A 159 -4.16 1.36 2.66
N CYS A 160 -2.94 1.86 2.68
CA CYS A 160 -2.15 2.17 1.51
C CYS A 160 -0.81 1.44 1.63
N SER A 161 -0.29 0.90 0.54
CA SER A 161 1.00 0.22 0.56
C SER A 161 1.61 0.03 -0.84
N SER A 162 2.93 -0.14 -0.87
CA SER A 162 3.67 -0.68 -2.00
C SER A 162 3.73 -2.21 -1.93
N SER A 163 3.78 -2.88 -3.08
CA SER A 163 3.99 -4.33 -3.16
C SER A 163 5.33 -4.78 -2.55
N LEU A 164 6.32 -3.91 -2.48
CA LEU A 164 7.64 -4.21 -1.90
C LEU A 164 7.57 -4.54 -0.40
N ARG A 165 6.56 -4.01 0.31
CA ARG A 165 6.30 -4.36 1.70
C ARG A 165 6.14 -5.85 1.89
N PHE A 166 5.42 -6.50 0.98
CA PHE A 166 5.00 -7.90 1.10
C PHE A 166 5.94 -8.90 0.39
N GLY A 167 7.12 -8.44 -0.05
CA GLY A 167 8.16 -9.33 -0.56
C GLY A 167 8.65 -10.30 0.50
N LYS A 168 8.95 -11.55 0.10
CA LYS A 168 9.28 -12.66 1.01
C LYS A 168 10.43 -12.36 1.96
N THR A 169 11.52 -11.79 1.44
CA THR A 169 12.70 -11.47 2.26
C THR A 169 12.41 -10.34 3.23
N THR A 170 11.68 -9.33 2.81
CA THR A 170 11.24 -8.19 3.65
C THR A 170 10.34 -8.68 4.78
N GLN A 171 9.36 -9.53 4.46
CA GLN A 171 8.46 -10.09 5.47
C GLN A 171 9.17 -11.07 6.43
N ALA A 172 10.16 -11.83 5.97
CA ALA A 172 10.97 -12.67 6.85
C ALA A 172 11.68 -11.85 7.92
N VAL A 173 12.29 -10.71 7.55
CA VAL A 173 12.93 -9.79 8.49
C VAL A 173 11.90 -9.15 9.43
N ARG A 174 10.78 -8.64 8.92
CA ARG A 174 9.70 -8.09 9.74
C ARG A 174 9.20 -9.09 10.79
N ASN A 175 9.15 -10.36 10.43
CA ASN A 175 8.72 -11.47 11.29
C ASN A 175 9.83 -12.03 12.18
N GLY A 176 11.00 -11.37 12.27
CA GLY A 176 12.03 -11.66 13.25
C GLY A 176 13.13 -12.63 12.83
N SER A 177 13.32 -12.90 11.52
CA SER A 177 14.35 -13.87 11.03
C SER A 177 15.78 -13.53 11.45
N ILE A 178 16.07 -12.24 11.78
CA ILE A 178 17.38 -11.76 12.24
C ILE A 178 17.33 -11.11 13.62
N GLY A 179 16.26 -11.36 14.38
CA GLY A 179 16.00 -10.69 15.67
C GLY A 179 15.63 -9.21 15.47
N LYS A 180 15.77 -8.39 16.51
CA LYS A 180 15.46 -6.95 16.43
C LYS A 180 16.42 -6.26 15.45
N VAL A 181 15.87 -5.55 14.47
CA VAL A 181 16.64 -4.81 13.47
C VAL A 181 17.34 -3.62 14.13
N LYS A 182 18.65 -3.52 13.97
CA LYS A 182 19.51 -2.42 14.45
C LYS A 182 19.71 -1.35 13.39
N SER A 183 19.89 -1.77 12.14
CA SER A 183 19.99 -0.87 11.00
C SER A 183 19.48 -1.53 9.73
N ALA A 184 19.01 -0.71 8.80
CA ALA A 184 18.65 -1.17 7.46
C ALA A 184 19.01 -0.12 6.42
N GLU A 185 19.31 -0.59 5.23
CA GLU A 185 19.49 0.22 4.03
C GLU A 185 18.61 -0.35 2.94
N THR A 186 17.82 0.51 2.29
CA THR A 186 16.97 0.13 1.17
C THR A 186 17.18 1.08 0.01
N PHE A 187 16.89 0.60 -1.19
CA PHE A 187 16.99 1.41 -2.38
C PHE A 187 15.85 1.12 -3.36
N SER A 188 15.49 2.16 -4.13
CA SER A 188 14.57 2.08 -5.25
C SER A 188 14.84 3.24 -6.22
N PRO A 189 14.31 3.19 -7.46
CA PRO A 189 14.17 4.38 -8.26
C PRO A 189 13.39 5.46 -7.50
N ALA A 190 13.72 6.74 -7.72
CA ALA A 190 13.08 7.88 -7.10
C ALA A 190 12.78 8.99 -8.11
N SER A 191 12.19 8.63 -9.26
CA SER A 191 11.72 9.60 -10.23
C SER A 191 10.85 10.65 -9.56
N LEU A 192 11.11 11.92 -9.86
CA LEU A 192 10.38 13.06 -9.30
C LEU A 192 9.18 13.44 -10.16
N GLU A 193 8.14 13.90 -9.50
CA GLU A 193 6.98 14.53 -10.11
C GLU A 193 6.77 15.91 -9.47
N PRO A 194 6.89 17.03 -10.21
CA PRO A 194 6.88 18.38 -9.63
C PRO A 194 5.63 18.74 -8.82
N THR A 195 4.54 18.00 -9.02
CA THR A 195 3.27 18.21 -8.34
C THR A 195 3.19 17.54 -6.96
N HIS A 196 4.19 16.73 -6.61
CA HIS A 196 4.24 15.94 -5.38
C HIS A 196 5.52 16.21 -4.59
N VAL A 197 5.52 15.85 -3.30
CA VAL A 197 6.74 15.73 -2.49
C VAL A 197 7.67 14.72 -3.15
N ASP A 198 8.96 15.02 -3.22
CA ASP A 198 9.94 14.28 -4.04
C ASP A 198 9.81 12.75 -3.92
N LEU A 199 9.78 12.23 -2.69
CA LEU A 199 9.78 10.79 -2.47
C LEU A 199 8.39 10.15 -2.55
N TYR A 200 7.30 10.93 -2.54
CA TYR A 200 5.93 10.39 -2.60
C TYR A 200 5.66 9.70 -3.95
N TRP A 201 6.21 10.25 -5.04
CA TRP A 201 5.91 9.77 -6.38
C TRP A 201 6.43 8.34 -6.64
N TYR A 202 7.75 8.14 -6.42
CA TYR A 202 8.37 6.85 -6.71
C TYR A 202 9.29 6.34 -5.58
N GLY A 203 10.00 7.20 -4.89
CA GLY A 203 10.86 6.84 -3.75
C GLY A 203 10.13 6.17 -2.60
N VAL A 204 8.81 6.33 -2.53
CA VAL A 204 7.93 5.66 -1.56
C VAL A 204 8.12 4.15 -1.52
N HIS A 205 8.44 3.50 -2.63
CA HIS A 205 8.66 2.06 -2.69
C HIS A 205 9.82 1.61 -1.80
N GLY A 206 10.98 2.28 -1.91
CA GLY A 206 12.15 1.99 -1.08
C GLY A 206 11.96 2.42 0.36
N CYS A 207 11.35 3.60 0.59
CA CYS A 207 11.01 4.08 1.93
C CYS A 207 10.06 3.12 2.65
N GLU A 208 9.09 2.54 1.95
CA GLU A 208 8.17 1.57 2.54
C GLU A 208 8.86 0.25 2.89
N SER A 209 9.79 -0.23 2.05
CA SER A 209 10.63 -1.38 2.40
C SER A 209 11.44 -1.11 3.67
N LEU A 210 11.97 0.10 3.84
CA LEU A 210 12.70 0.52 5.03
C LEU A 210 11.81 0.47 6.26
N PHE A 211 10.63 1.10 6.21
CA PHE A 211 9.68 1.13 7.32
C PHE A 211 9.14 -0.26 7.66
N THR A 212 9.01 -1.14 6.67
CA THR A 212 8.58 -2.53 6.90
C THR A 212 9.50 -3.25 7.88
N VAL A 213 10.81 -3.05 7.77
CA VAL A 213 11.80 -3.75 8.59
C VAL A 213 12.23 -2.97 9.83
N MET A 214 12.25 -1.64 9.76
CA MET A 214 12.58 -0.77 10.89
C MET A 214 11.42 -0.58 11.87
N GLY A 215 10.17 -0.65 11.37
CA GLY A 215 8.97 -0.30 12.12
C GLY A 215 8.88 1.20 12.44
N THR A 216 7.89 1.55 13.25
CA THR A 216 7.70 2.92 13.76
C THR A 216 8.80 3.33 14.76
N GLY A 217 8.83 4.63 15.10
CA GLY A 217 9.76 5.22 16.07
C GLY A 217 10.91 5.98 15.43
N CYS A 218 10.79 6.40 14.16
CA CYS A 218 11.70 7.35 13.53
C CYS A 218 11.55 8.72 14.20
N GLN A 219 12.67 9.30 14.64
CA GLN A 219 12.66 10.56 15.38
C GLN A 219 13.06 11.74 14.50
N SER A 220 14.10 11.56 13.68
CA SER A 220 14.62 12.61 12.80
C SER A 220 15.15 12.06 11.48
N VAL A 221 15.23 12.95 10.51
CA VAL A 221 15.62 12.65 9.14
C VAL A 221 16.61 13.69 8.64
N LYS A 222 17.61 13.23 7.92
CA LYS A 222 18.57 14.07 7.21
C LYS A 222 18.67 13.61 5.76
N ARG A 223 18.46 14.53 4.82
CA ARG A 223 18.64 14.26 3.39
C ARG A 223 19.98 14.79 2.92
N GLY A 224 20.72 13.95 2.26
CA GLY A 224 21.96 14.23 1.57
C GLY A 224 21.90 13.83 0.10
N THR A 225 23.07 13.81 -0.49
CA THR A 225 23.28 13.37 -1.87
C THR A 225 24.48 12.43 -1.88
N THR A 226 24.39 11.31 -2.58
CA THR A 226 25.52 10.40 -2.80
C THR A 226 26.59 11.06 -3.67
N THR A 227 27.77 10.46 -3.76
CA THR A 227 28.88 10.97 -4.58
C THR A 227 28.55 11.05 -6.08
N ASP A 228 27.60 10.24 -6.56
CA ASP A 228 27.10 10.23 -7.93
C ASP A 228 25.82 11.08 -8.11
N GLY A 229 25.47 11.91 -7.12
CA GLY A 229 24.42 12.92 -7.23
C GLY A 229 23.01 12.40 -6.95
N LYS A 230 22.83 11.17 -6.46
CA LYS A 230 21.54 10.57 -6.16
C LYS A 230 21.03 10.93 -4.76
N ILE A 231 19.72 10.80 -4.54
CA ILE A 231 19.10 11.06 -3.25
C ILE A 231 19.55 10.01 -2.23
N GLU A 232 19.99 10.48 -1.05
CA GLU A 232 20.20 9.67 0.13
C GLU A 232 19.46 10.28 1.32
N VAL A 233 18.73 9.46 2.06
CA VAL A 233 17.97 9.89 3.24
C VAL A 233 18.31 8.99 4.41
N THR A 234 18.85 9.58 5.48
CA THR A 234 19.15 8.89 6.74
C THR A 234 18.12 9.25 7.80
N GLY A 235 17.46 8.24 8.36
CA GLY A 235 16.58 8.39 9.52
C GLY A 235 17.21 7.83 10.78
N GLN A 236 16.93 8.48 11.91
CA GLN A 236 17.32 8.04 13.24
C GLN A 236 16.09 7.53 13.99
N TRP A 237 16.13 6.28 14.42
CA TRP A 237 15.09 5.65 15.22
C TRP A 237 15.47 5.62 16.70
N ALA A 238 14.46 5.51 17.54
CA ALA A 238 14.65 5.31 18.97
C ALA A 238 15.61 4.15 19.27
N GLY A 239 16.44 4.31 20.30
CA GLY A 239 17.44 3.32 20.70
C GLY A 239 18.70 3.28 19.82
N GLY A 240 18.98 4.35 19.09
CA GLY A 240 20.19 4.48 18.26
C GLY A 240 20.16 3.65 16.97
N ARG A 241 18.97 3.21 16.53
CA ARG A 241 18.80 2.47 15.28
C ARG A 241 18.81 3.44 14.10
N THR A 242 19.41 3.03 12.99
CA THR A 242 19.54 3.87 11.80
C THR A 242 18.96 3.18 10.58
N GLY A 243 18.18 3.94 9.79
CA GLY A 243 17.64 3.50 8.51
C GLY A 243 18.09 4.43 7.39
N ILE A 244 18.47 3.87 6.25
CA ILE A 244 18.91 4.63 5.08
C ILE A 244 18.08 4.24 3.86
N PHE A 245 17.53 5.24 3.18
CA PHE A 245 16.98 5.09 1.83
C PHE A 245 17.97 5.70 0.82
N ARG A 246 18.22 4.99 -0.29
CA ARG A 246 18.99 5.51 -1.42
C ARG A 246 18.21 5.40 -2.72
N GLU A 247 18.33 6.43 -3.53
CA GLU A 247 17.91 6.35 -4.93
C GLU A 247 18.82 5.39 -5.69
N GLU A 248 18.22 4.48 -6.48
CA GLU A 248 18.93 3.58 -7.38
C GLU A 248 18.18 3.45 -8.70
N ASN A 249 18.85 3.77 -9.79
CA ASN A 249 18.27 3.71 -11.14
C ASN A 249 18.62 2.37 -11.80
N GLY A 250 17.93 1.31 -11.42
CA GLY A 250 18.08 -0.01 -12.05
C GLY A 250 17.13 -0.21 -13.22
N GLN A 251 17.62 -0.82 -14.31
CA GLN A 251 16.78 -1.37 -15.36
C GLN A 251 16.20 -2.72 -14.92
N ASP A 252 15.06 -3.14 -15.51
CA ASP A 252 14.45 -4.44 -15.30
C ASP A 252 14.13 -4.77 -13.83
N ARG A 253 13.74 -3.76 -13.03
CA ARG A 253 13.40 -3.91 -11.60
C ARG A 253 14.57 -4.37 -10.71
N LYS A 254 15.79 -4.32 -11.20
CA LYS A 254 17.00 -4.54 -10.41
C LYS A 254 17.35 -3.37 -9.47
N GLY A 255 16.68 -2.23 -9.67
CA GLY A 255 16.81 -1.05 -8.82
C GLY A 255 16.03 -1.11 -7.50
N TYR A 256 15.54 -2.29 -7.09
CA TYR A 256 14.85 -2.47 -5.80
C TYR A 256 15.63 -3.46 -4.95
N GLY A 257 15.83 -3.11 -3.69
CA GLY A 257 16.53 -3.99 -2.75
C GLY A 257 16.98 -3.30 -1.50
N GLY A 258 17.89 -3.97 -0.79
CA GLY A 258 18.48 -3.48 0.44
C GLY A 258 19.00 -4.60 1.31
N LYS A 259 19.44 -4.20 2.51
CA LYS A 259 19.95 -5.10 3.55
C LYS A 259 19.53 -4.60 4.92
N ALA A 260 19.14 -5.51 5.80
CA ALA A 260 18.91 -5.24 7.20
C ALA A 260 19.91 -5.99 8.07
N ILE A 261 20.36 -5.37 9.15
CA ILE A 261 21.25 -5.92 10.17
C ILE A 261 20.46 -5.99 11.50
N GLY A 262 20.36 -7.17 12.04
CA GLY A 262 19.65 -7.42 13.31
C GLY A 262 20.57 -7.91 14.42
N GLU A 263 19.97 -8.45 15.47
CA GLU A 263 20.68 -8.99 16.65
C GLU A 263 21.41 -10.30 16.34
N THR A 264 20.87 -11.11 15.44
CA THR A 264 21.33 -12.49 15.18
C THR A 264 21.91 -12.68 13.78
N GLY A 265 22.00 -11.61 12.96
CA GLY A 265 22.55 -11.70 11.61
C GLY A 265 22.11 -10.57 10.70
N GLU A 266 22.29 -10.77 9.41
CA GLU A 266 21.87 -9.86 8.35
C GLU A 266 21.05 -10.61 7.29
N ALA A 267 20.18 -9.88 6.58
CA ALA A 267 19.36 -10.43 5.52
C ALA A 267 19.08 -9.40 4.41
N PRO A 268 18.87 -9.85 3.15
CA PRO A 268 18.39 -8.99 2.08
C PRO A 268 16.95 -8.58 2.31
N VAL A 269 16.59 -7.36 1.89
CA VAL A 269 15.24 -6.79 1.97
C VAL A 269 14.89 -5.99 0.71
N GLY A 270 13.65 -5.58 0.55
CA GLY A 270 13.22 -4.64 -0.50
C GLY A 270 13.15 -5.21 -1.92
N GLY A 271 13.32 -6.53 -2.10
CA GLY A 271 13.16 -7.17 -3.41
C GLY A 271 11.73 -7.12 -3.93
N TYR A 272 11.57 -7.10 -5.27
CA TYR A 272 10.27 -7.09 -5.92
C TYR A 272 9.80 -8.51 -6.28
N ASP A 273 8.75 -8.98 -5.62
CA ASP A 273 8.15 -10.32 -5.82
C ASP A 273 6.85 -10.30 -6.65
N GLY A 274 6.57 -9.21 -7.33
CA GLY A 274 5.36 -9.02 -8.14
C GLY A 274 4.27 -8.25 -7.40
N TYR A 275 3.13 -8.08 -8.07
CA TYR A 275 1.99 -7.35 -7.52
C TYR A 275 1.02 -8.25 -6.72
N ASP A 276 0.98 -9.55 -7.02
CA ASP A 276 0.03 -10.47 -6.40
C ASP A 276 0.22 -10.57 -4.88
N VAL A 277 1.44 -10.42 -4.37
CA VAL A 277 1.72 -10.43 -2.93
C VAL A 277 1.00 -9.30 -2.18
N LEU A 278 0.85 -8.11 -2.79
CA LEU A 278 0.04 -7.01 -2.27
C LEU A 278 -1.46 -7.32 -2.44
N LEU A 279 -1.86 -7.80 -3.61
CA LEU A 279 -3.26 -8.12 -3.91
C LEU A 279 -3.84 -9.12 -2.90
N PHE A 280 -3.08 -10.12 -2.48
CA PHE A 280 -3.53 -11.11 -1.48
C PHE A 280 -3.83 -10.46 -0.12
N GLU A 281 -3.02 -9.52 0.32
CA GLU A 281 -3.27 -8.79 1.58
C GLU A 281 -4.45 -7.81 1.45
N ILE A 282 -4.65 -7.21 0.28
CA ILE A 282 -5.84 -6.38 0.00
C ILE A 282 -7.11 -7.24 0.12
N ILE A 283 -7.15 -8.40 -0.54
CA ILE A 283 -8.30 -9.29 -0.50
C ILE A 283 -8.55 -9.82 0.92
N LYS A 284 -7.50 -10.13 1.66
CA LYS A 284 -7.61 -10.55 3.06
C LYS A 284 -8.23 -9.43 3.91
N MET A 285 -7.82 -8.17 3.74
CA MET A 285 -8.45 -7.03 4.40
C MET A 285 -9.91 -6.89 4.00
N PHE A 286 -10.25 -6.99 2.72
CA PHE A 286 -11.63 -6.90 2.25
C PHE A 286 -12.55 -7.97 2.87
N ARG A 287 -12.02 -9.16 3.15
CA ARG A 287 -12.77 -10.27 3.74
C ARG A 287 -12.88 -10.21 5.26
N THR A 288 -11.83 -9.75 5.90
CA THR A 288 -11.71 -9.83 7.36
C THR A 288 -11.92 -8.49 8.08
N GLY A 289 -11.81 -7.36 7.36
CA GLY A 289 -11.76 -6.02 7.93
C GLY A 289 -10.43 -5.69 8.64
N VAL A 290 -9.48 -6.63 8.68
CA VAL A 290 -8.19 -6.45 9.37
C VAL A 290 -7.19 -5.80 8.42
N VAL A 291 -6.77 -4.58 8.71
CA VAL A 291 -5.78 -3.85 7.92
C VAL A 291 -4.35 -4.39 8.17
N PRO A 292 -3.57 -4.67 7.11
CA PRO A 292 -2.22 -5.23 7.28
C PRO A 292 -1.17 -4.17 7.66
N VAL A 293 -1.48 -2.89 7.44
CA VAL A 293 -0.59 -1.76 7.75
C VAL A 293 -1.37 -0.75 8.58
N SER A 294 -0.87 -0.40 9.76
CA SER A 294 -1.54 0.55 10.62
C SER A 294 -1.50 1.98 10.06
N ALA A 295 -2.51 2.77 10.40
CA ALA A 295 -2.53 4.19 10.07
C ALA A 295 -1.31 4.94 10.64
N GLU A 296 -0.83 4.54 11.82
CA GLU A 296 0.34 5.09 12.47
C GLU A 296 1.61 4.83 11.64
N GLU A 297 1.83 3.60 11.19
CA GLU A 297 3.00 3.24 10.37
C GLU A 297 2.95 3.96 9.02
N THR A 298 1.78 4.05 8.38
CA THR A 298 1.59 4.82 7.15
C THR A 298 1.90 6.31 7.38
N LEU A 299 1.35 6.90 8.44
CA LEU A 299 1.58 8.32 8.74
C LEU A 299 3.05 8.62 9.00
N GLU A 300 3.74 7.77 9.74
CA GLU A 300 5.16 7.96 10.05
C GLU A 300 6.04 7.82 8.80
N LEU A 301 5.72 6.87 7.90
CA LEU A 301 6.37 6.75 6.59
C LEU A 301 6.24 8.04 5.77
N TYR A 302 5.04 8.63 5.70
CA TYR A 302 4.82 9.86 4.95
C TYR A 302 5.46 11.07 5.64
N ALA A 303 5.47 11.12 6.97
CA ALA A 303 6.21 12.13 7.72
C ALA A 303 7.73 12.04 7.52
N PHE A 304 8.29 10.83 7.38
CA PHE A 304 9.70 10.62 7.04
C PHE A 304 10.04 11.23 5.67
N MET A 305 9.21 10.98 4.66
CA MET A 305 9.43 11.53 3.33
C MET A 305 9.24 13.06 3.29
N GLU A 306 8.26 13.60 4.01
CA GLU A 306 8.07 15.05 4.17
C GLU A 306 9.26 15.71 4.90
N ALA A 307 9.77 15.04 5.96
CA ALA A 307 10.95 15.52 6.68
C ALA A 307 12.22 15.50 5.80
N ALA A 308 12.34 14.51 4.92
CA ALA A 308 13.42 14.47 3.93
C ALA A 308 13.35 15.67 2.96
N ASP A 309 12.16 16.04 2.53
CA ASP A 309 11.96 17.18 1.65
C ASP A 309 12.21 18.52 2.37
N GLU A 310 11.77 18.65 3.63
CA GLU A 310 12.08 19.81 4.47
C GLU A 310 13.59 19.89 4.74
N SER A 311 14.27 18.76 4.99
CA SER A 311 15.75 18.71 5.13
C SER A 311 16.44 19.22 3.87
N LYS A 312 15.99 18.84 2.67
CA LYS A 312 16.46 19.37 1.39
C LYS A 312 16.31 20.90 1.35
N ARG A 313 15.13 21.44 1.70
CA ARG A 313 14.89 22.89 1.72
C ARG A 313 15.81 23.66 2.68
N ARG A 314 16.30 22.97 3.73
CA ARG A 314 17.22 23.50 4.75
C ARG A 314 18.69 23.17 4.49
N GLY A 315 19.04 22.80 3.26
CA GLY A 315 20.42 22.50 2.88
C GLY A 315 20.99 21.23 3.53
N GLY A 316 20.15 20.25 3.84
CA GLY A 316 20.53 18.98 4.45
C GLY A 316 20.55 19.00 5.98
N ALA A 317 19.97 20.02 6.62
CA ALA A 317 19.82 20.06 8.07
C ALA A 317 18.89 18.93 8.57
N GLU A 318 19.13 18.47 9.78
CA GLU A 318 18.26 17.48 10.44
C GLU A 318 16.88 18.05 10.73
N VAL A 319 15.84 17.27 10.48
CA VAL A 319 14.43 17.62 10.68
C VAL A 319 13.74 16.51 11.45
N THR A 320 12.98 16.84 12.49
CA THR A 320 12.22 15.85 13.27
C THR A 320 10.86 15.54 12.62
N LEU A 321 10.39 14.31 12.78
CA LEU A 321 9.05 13.94 12.32
C LEU A 321 7.97 14.72 13.08
N GLN A 322 8.20 15.00 14.36
CA GLN A 322 7.30 15.81 15.17
C GLN A 322 7.08 17.20 14.56
N GLU A 323 8.13 17.82 14.04
CA GLU A 323 8.06 19.17 13.44
C GLU A 323 7.17 19.17 12.19
N VAL A 324 7.38 18.25 11.25
CA VAL A 324 6.58 18.18 10.01
C VAL A 324 5.13 17.77 10.29
N LEU A 325 4.89 16.89 11.25
CA LEU A 325 3.55 16.53 11.69
C LEU A 325 2.82 17.70 12.35
N ALA A 326 3.49 18.48 13.18
CA ALA A 326 2.93 19.67 13.80
C ALA A 326 2.57 20.74 12.75
N LYS A 327 3.43 20.95 11.76
CA LYS A 327 3.19 21.85 10.63
C LYS A 327 1.97 21.42 9.82
N ALA A 328 1.88 20.13 9.45
CA ALA A 328 0.75 19.59 8.70
C ALA A 328 -0.58 19.71 9.48
N ARG A 329 -0.57 19.45 10.79
CA ARG A 329 -1.76 19.62 11.64
C ARG A 329 -2.19 21.09 11.77
N ALA A 330 -1.24 22.04 11.85
CA ALA A 330 -1.53 23.47 11.85
C ALA A 330 -2.14 23.91 10.51
N GLU A 331 -1.67 23.37 9.39
CA GLU A 331 -2.27 23.60 8.07
C GLU A 331 -3.73 23.11 7.99
N ILE A 332 -3.99 21.91 8.53
CA ILE A 332 -5.36 21.36 8.60
C ILE A 332 -6.27 22.28 9.44
N ALA A 333 -5.81 22.75 10.59
CA ALA A 333 -6.58 23.64 11.46
C ALA A 333 -6.89 25.01 10.81
N ALA A 334 -5.99 25.50 9.96
CA ALA A 334 -6.17 26.76 9.23
C ALA A 334 -7.11 26.66 8.01
N ARG A 335 -7.33 25.43 7.51
CA ARG A 335 -8.21 25.15 6.35
C ARG A 335 -9.08 23.91 6.66
N PRO A 336 -10.08 24.06 7.54
CA PRO A 336 -10.93 22.95 7.98
C PRO A 336 -11.77 22.31 6.85
#